data_b47e69cf661e8f84b70bb614424beb67
#
_entry.id   b47e69cf661e8f84b70bb614424beb67
#
_cell.length_a   1.000
_cell.length_b   1.000
_cell.length_c   1.000
_cell.angle_alpha   90.00
_cell.angle_beta   90.00
_cell.angle_gamma   90.00
#
_symmetry.space_group_name_H-M   'P 1'
#
loop_
_entity.id
_entity.type
_entity.pdbx_description
1 polymer ?
#
loop_
_entity_poly.entity_id
_entity_poly.type
_entity_poly.pdbx_seq_one_letter_code
_entity_poly.pdbx_strand_id
1 'polypeptide(L)'
;MCIRDRFSEGAQKQRAFLLLAGEYFNKGSYDKAIEYYQNILDRSSSPLNQQLANVGIAYSFEGQKDYKNAINAYKNTIKHPFEYPLFDVYVGLARCYELNNEKNEALLILREMQTRFSNNLKIDSVNNKINELTQ
;
A
#
# COMPACT_ATOMS: atom_id res chain seq x y z
N MET A 1 -25.95 26.89 -2.19
CA MET A 1 -24.66 26.21 -2.51
C MET A 1 -24.88 25.25 -3.66
N CYS A 2 -24.11 25.36 -4.73
CA CYS A 2 -24.20 24.52 -5.92
C CYS A 2 -23.64 23.13 -5.62
N ILE A 3 -24.17 22.08 -6.28
CA ILE A 3 -23.63 20.70 -6.18
C ILE A 3 -22.15 20.67 -6.50
N ARG A 4 -21.72 21.45 -7.49
CA ARG A 4 -20.32 21.63 -7.89
C ARG A 4 -19.42 22.09 -6.74
N ASP A 5 -19.89 23.00 -5.89
CA ASP A 5 -19.11 23.53 -4.77
C ASP A 5 -18.91 22.47 -3.67
N ARG A 6 -19.93 21.64 -3.43
CA ARG A 6 -19.86 20.53 -2.48
C ARG A 6 -18.81 19.49 -2.90
N PHE A 7 -18.76 19.14 -4.18
CA PHE A 7 -17.74 18.22 -4.71
C PHE A 7 -16.34 18.79 -4.60
N SER A 8 -16.18 20.10 -4.88
CA SER A 8 -14.90 20.79 -4.75
C SER A 8 -14.40 20.81 -3.30
N GLU A 9 -15.28 21.11 -2.35
CA GLU A 9 -14.95 21.12 -0.91
C GLU A 9 -14.56 19.70 -0.43
N GLY A 10 -15.31 18.67 -0.83
CA GLY A 10 -15.00 17.29 -0.50
C GLY A 10 -13.66 16.83 -1.04
N ALA A 11 -13.35 17.15 -2.31
CA ALA A 11 -12.08 16.83 -2.93
C ALA A 11 -10.91 17.53 -2.25
N GLN A 12 -11.05 18.82 -1.91
CA GLN A 12 -10.04 19.59 -1.19
C GLN A 12 -9.78 19.01 0.20
N LYS A 13 -10.82 18.62 0.92
CA LYS A 13 -10.73 18.03 2.25
C LYS A 13 -9.99 16.69 2.20
N GLN A 14 -10.24 15.85 1.21
CA GLN A 14 -9.55 14.59 1.03
C GLN A 14 -8.06 14.78 0.69
N ARG A 15 -7.74 15.77 -0.15
CA ARG A 15 -6.34 16.15 -0.41
C ARG A 15 -5.63 16.58 0.87
N ALA A 16 -6.29 17.39 1.69
CA ALA A 16 -5.74 17.82 2.98
C ALA A 16 -5.48 16.61 3.89
N PHE A 17 -6.38 15.64 3.95
CA PHE A 17 -6.21 14.43 4.73
C PHE A 17 -5.07 13.55 4.21
N LEU A 18 -4.90 13.43 2.89
CA LEU A 18 -3.76 12.71 2.30
C LEU A 18 -2.43 13.37 2.68
N LEU A 19 -2.35 14.70 2.59
CA LEU A 19 -1.16 15.44 2.98
C LEU A 19 -0.85 15.30 4.47
N LEU A 20 -1.86 15.43 5.32
CA LEU A 20 -1.70 15.27 6.77
C LEU A 20 -1.26 13.85 7.13
N ALA A 21 -1.87 12.83 6.52
CA ALA A 21 -1.48 11.45 6.72
C ALA A 21 -0.01 11.23 6.36
N GLY A 22 0.44 11.75 5.20
CA GLY A 22 1.83 11.70 4.78
C GLY A 22 2.79 12.40 5.74
N GLU A 23 2.39 13.57 6.25
CA GLU A 23 3.19 14.30 7.24
C GLU A 23 3.34 13.52 8.56
N TYR A 24 2.25 12.94 9.07
CA TYR A 24 2.32 12.10 10.26
C TYR A 24 3.18 10.87 10.03
N PHE A 25 3.05 10.23 8.86
CA PHE A 25 3.89 9.11 8.47
C PHE A 25 5.38 9.49 8.50
N ASN A 26 5.74 10.62 7.88
CA ASN A 26 7.12 11.10 7.82
C ASN A 26 7.71 11.41 9.19
N LYS A 27 6.85 11.81 10.13
CA LYS A 27 7.25 12.06 11.54
C LYS A 27 7.32 10.78 12.38
N GLY A 28 6.94 9.63 11.83
CA GLY A 28 6.85 8.38 12.56
C GLY A 28 5.60 8.25 13.43
N SER A 29 4.63 9.15 13.30
CA SER A 29 3.34 9.09 13.99
C SER A 29 2.37 8.20 13.21
N TYR A 30 2.67 6.92 13.16
CA TYR A 30 1.97 5.96 12.31
C TYR A 30 0.49 5.78 12.69
N ASP A 31 0.14 5.83 13.97
CA ASP A 31 -1.24 5.72 14.44
C ASP A 31 -2.11 6.83 13.86
N LYS A 32 -1.61 8.07 13.88
CA LYS A 32 -2.31 9.21 13.31
C LYS A 32 -2.37 9.14 11.80
N ALA A 33 -1.30 8.70 11.15
CA ALA A 33 -1.30 8.48 9.71
C ALA A 33 -2.41 7.49 9.31
N ILE A 34 -2.51 6.37 10.01
CA ILE A 34 -3.55 5.35 9.76
C ILE A 34 -4.95 5.96 9.95
N GLU A 35 -5.16 6.74 11.00
CA GLU A 35 -6.44 7.39 11.27
C GLU A 35 -6.88 8.29 10.10
N TYR A 36 -5.98 9.13 9.59
CA TYR A 36 -6.28 10.00 8.44
C TYR A 36 -6.50 9.22 7.16
N TYR A 37 -5.68 8.19 6.88
CA TYR A 37 -5.90 7.32 5.71
C TYR A 37 -7.22 6.56 5.82
N GLN A 38 -7.57 6.04 7.00
CA GLN A 38 -8.84 5.35 7.22
C GLN A 38 -10.04 6.28 6.98
N ASN A 39 -9.93 7.54 7.39
CA ASN A 39 -10.95 8.55 7.11
C ASN A 39 -11.20 8.71 5.61
N ILE A 40 -10.12 8.65 4.80
CA ILE A 40 -10.23 8.71 3.34
C ILE A 40 -10.96 7.48 2.81
N LEU A 41 -10.63 6.28 3.30
CA LEU A 41 -11.31 5.04 2.88
C LEU A 41 -12.80 5.08 3.18
N ASP A 42 -13.18 5.62 4.33
CA ASP A 42 -14.57 5.67 4.78
C ASP A 42 -15.42 6.67 3.99
N ARG A 43 -14.80 7.71 3.43
CA ARG A 43 -15.52 8.86 2.85
C ARG A 43 -15.29 9.08 1.37
N SER A 44 -14.21 8.55 0.81
CA SER A 44 -13.89 8.77 -0.59
C SER A 44 -14.56 7.73 -1.50
N SER A 45 -15.18 8.20 -2.57
CA SER A 45 -15.62 7.35 -3.68
C SER A 45 -14.56 7.25 -4.79
N SER A 46 -13.45 7.97 -4.66
CA SER A 46 -12.36 7.93 -5.65
C SER A 46 -11.52 6.66 -5.51
N PRO A 47 -11.49 5.78 -6.54
CA PRO A 47 -10.65 4.58 -6.50
C PRO A 47 -9.16 4.89 -6.27
N LEU A 48 -8.67 5.98 -6.85
CA LEU A 48 -7.28 6.41 -6.66
C LEU A 48 -7.00 6.78 -5.21
N ASN A 49 -7.87 7.58 -4.59
CA ASN A 49 -7.71 7.98 -3.18
C ASN A 49 -7.78 6.76 -2.26
N GLN A 50 -8.69 5.83 -2.54
CA GLN A 50 -8.80 4.58 -1.78
C GLN A 50 -7.52 3.75 -1.90
N GLN A 51 -6.95 3.63 -3.09
CA GLN A 51 -5.69 2.91 -3.28
C GLN A 51 -4.53 3.58 -2.54
N LEU A 52 -4.40 4.90 -2.67
CA LEU A 52 -3.36 5.66 -1.96
C LEU A 52 -3.48 5.51 -0.44
N ALA A 53 -4.71 5.56 0.08
CA ALA A 53 -4.96 5.38 1.50
C ALA A 53 -4.62 3.95 1.97
N ASN A 54 -5.01 2.92 1.22
CA ASN A 54 -4.65 1.54 1.54
C ASN A 54 -3.14 1.31 1.56
N VAL A 55 -2.43 1.86 0.58
CA VAL A 55 -0.95 1.79 0.53
C VAL A 55 -0.35 2.52 1.72
N GLY A 56 -0.86 3.71 2.04
CA GLY A 56 -0.40 4.50 3.20
C GLY A 56 -0.62 3.76 4.53
N ILE A 57 -1.75 3.09 4.69
CA ILE A 57 -2.04 2.25 5.85
C ILE A 57 -1.04 1.09 5.94
N ALA A 58 -0.79 0.42 4.81
CA ALA A 58 0.16 -0.70 4.77
C ALA A 58 1.57 -0.26 5.20
N TYR A 59 2.06 0.84 4.65
CA TYR A 59 3.36 1.40 5.04
C TYR A 59 3.40 1.82 6.52
N SER A 60 2.30 2.36 7.03
CA SER A 60 2.22 2.78 8.43
C SER A 60 2.28 1.58 9.39
N PHE A 61 1.56 0.50 9.10
CA PHE A 61 1.67 -0.74 9.86
C PHE A 61 3.06 -1.34 9.76
N GLU A 62 3.67 -1.31 8.58
CA GLU A 62 5.04 -1.77 8.40
C GLU A 62 6.02 -0.93 9.26
N GLY A 63 5.84 0.38 9.32
CA GLY A 63 6.60 1.27 10.19
C GLY A 63 6.46 0.93 11.68
N GLN A 64 5.28 0.47 12.09
CA GLN A 64 5.02 -0.04 13.45
C GLN A 64 5.54 -1.45 13.67
N LYS A 65 6.10 -2.10 12.66
CA LYS A 65 6.48 -3.52 12.64
C LYS A 65 5.29 -4.46 12.88
N ASP A 66 4.09 -3.99 12.59
CA ASP A 66 2.87 -4.79 12.61
C ASP A 66 2.67 -5.41 11.22
N TYR A 67 3.47 -6.42 10.93
CA TYR A 67 3.52 -7.03 9.60
C TYR A 67 2.22 -7.74 9.23
N LYS A 68 1.52 -8.30 10.19
CA LYS A 68 0.24 -8.97 9.97
C LYS A 68 -0.80 -8.01 9.41
N ASN A 69 -0.97 -6.84 10.01
CA ASN A 69 -1.89 -5.82 9.53
C ASN A 69 -1.39 -5.15 8.25
N ALA A 70 -0.08 -4.99 8.09
CA ALA A 70 0.51 -4.51 6.84
C ALA A 70 0.19 -5.46 5.67
N ILE A 71 0.34 -6.76 5.86
CA ILE A 71 -0.02 -7.78 4.87
C ILE A 71 -1.48 -7.64 4.45
N ASN A 72 -2.40 -7.51 5.41
CA ASN A 72 -3.81 -7.33 5.10
C ASN A 72 -4.08 -6.06 4.29
N ALA A 73 -3.44 -4.96 4.63
CA ALA A 73 -3.60 -3.70 3.92
C ALA A 73 -3.04 -3.78 2.49
N TYR A 74 -1.88 -4.40 2.29
CA TYR A 74 -1.34 -4.64 0.94
C TYR A 74 -2.27 -5.54 0.11
N LYS A 75 -2.80 -6.61 0.70
CA LYS A 75 -3.75 -7.50 0.03
C LYS A 75 -5.02 -6.76 -0.38
N ASN A 76 -5.54 -5.87 0.46
CA ASN A 76 -6.68 -5.03 0.12
C ASN A 76 -6.40 -4.14 -1.09
N THR A 77 -5.19 -3.59 -1.18
CA THR A 77 -4.77 -2.78 -2.33
C THR A 77 -4.78 -3.60 -3.63
N ILE A 78 -4.25 -4.82 -3.58
CA ILE A 78 -4.18 -5.73 -4.74
C ILE A 78 -5.57 -6.21 -5.16
N LYS A 79 -6.44 -6.48 -4.19
CA LYS A 79 -7.80 -7.00 -4.42
C LYS A 79 -8.68 -6.01 -5.18
N HIS A 80 -8.45 -4.72 -5.02
CA HIS A 80 -9.19 -3.65 -5.70
C HIS A 80 -8.21 -2.86 -6.58
N PRO A 81 -7.69 -3.45 -7.67
CA PRO A 81 -6.70 -2.79 -8.48
C PRO A 81 -7.34 -1.61 -9.22
N PHE A 82 -6.83 -0.42 -8.95
CA PHE A 82 -6.92 0.70 -9.86
C PHE A 82 -5.78 0.54 -10.89
N GLU A 83 -5.88 1.17 -12.07
CA GLU A 83 -4.85 1.10 -13.12
C GLU A 83 -3.50 1.72 -12.72
N TYR A 84 -3.00 1.38 -11.55
CA TYR A 84 -1.75 1.91 -11.01
C TYR A 84 -0.70 0.81 -10.92
N PRO A 85 0.58 1.12 -11.17
CA PRO A 85 1.62 0.09 -11.06
C PRO A 85 1.64 -0.51 -9.65
N LEU A 86 1.28 -1.77 -9.54
CA LEU A 86 1.22 -2.48 -8.27
C LEU A 86 2.56 -3.14 -7.89
N PHE A 87 3.62 -2.95 -8.70
CA PHE A 87 4.91 -3.59 -8.46
C PHE A 87 5.42 -3.38 -7.04
N ASP A 88 5.47 -2.12 -6.59
CA ASP A 88 5.99 -1.79 -5.26
C ASP A 88 5.06 -2.30 -4.13
N VAL A 89 3.76 -2.41 -4.39
CA VAL A 89 2.80 -3.02 -3.46
C VAL A 89 3.11 -4.51 -3.25
N TYR A 90 3.36 -5.23 -4.33
CA TYR A 90 3.77 -6.64 -4.27
C TYR A 90 5.11 -6.81 -3.56
N VAL A 91 6.07 -5.93 -3.81
CA VAL A 91 7.36 -5.92 -3.10
C VAL A 91 7.13 -5.76 -1.59
N GLY A 92 6.29 -4.80 -1.20
CA GLY A 92 5.93 -4.57 0.20
C GLY A 92 5.28 -5.78 0.84
N LEU A 93 4.34 -6.42 0.13
CA LEU A 93 3.67 -7.62 0.59
C LEU A 93 4.66 -8.78 0.82
N ALA A 94 5.52 -9.05 -0.15
CA ALA A 94 6.54 -10.11 -0.03
C ALA A 94 7.49 -9.84 1.15
N ARG A 95 7.92 -8.59 1.30
CA ARG A 95 8.79 -8.18 2.42
C ARG A 95 8.10 -8.40 3.76
N CYS A 96 6.83 -8.01 3.89
CA CYS A 96 6.08 -8.20 5.13
C CYS A 96 5.88 -9.68 5.47
N TYR A 97 5.62 -10.54 4.48
CA TYR A 97 5.57 -11.98 4.70
C TYR A 97 6.90 -12.52 5.22
N GLU A 98 8.01 -12.09 4.61
CA GLU A 98 9.35 -12.51 5.06
C GLU A 98 9.61 -12.08 6.51
N LEU A 99 9.32 -10.81 6.84
CA LEU A 99 9.52 -10.26 8.18
C LEU A 99 8.57 -10.87 9.22
N ASN A 100 7.43 -11.40 8.77
CA ASN A 100 6.48 -12.12 9.61
C ASN A 100 6.79 -13.62 9.72
N ASN A 101 7.96 -14.07 9.25
CA ASN A 101 8.40 -15.45 9.22
C ASN A 101 7.55 -16.39 8.36
N GLU A 102 6.91 -15.84 7.33
CA GLU A 102 6.08 -16.57 6.37
C GLU A 102 6.82 -16.66 5.01
N LYS A 103 7.98 -17.29 5.02
CA LYS A 103 8.89 -17.39 3.86
C LYS A 103 8.21 -18.01 2.63
N ASN A 104 7.40 -19.04 2.83
CA ASN A 104 6.72 -19.70 1.71
C ASN A 104 5.73 -18.79 1.02
N GLU A 105 4.98 -18.00 1.79
CA GLU A 105 4.06 -16.99 1.26
C GLU A 105 4.82 -15.90 0.51
N ALA A 106 5.93 -15.44 1.06
CA ALA A 106 6.80 -14.46 0.38
C ALA A 106 7.26 -15.00 -0.99
N LEU A 107 7.70 -16.25 -1.06
CA LEU A 107 8.12 -16.89 -2.31
C LEU A 107 6.99 -16.99 -3.33
N LEU A 108 5.77 -17.31 -2.89
CA LEU A 108 4.60 -17.33 -3.79
C LEU A 108 4.36 -15.96 -4.43
N ILE A 109 4.40 -14.91 -3.64
CA ILE A 109 4.22 -13.53 -4.14
C ILE A 109 5.34 -13.16 -5.12
N LEU A 110 6.59 -13.44 -4.79
CA LEU A 110 7.74 -13.13 -5.64
C LEU A 110 7.66 -13.87 -6.99
N ARG A 111 7.23 -15.14 -6.98
CA ARG A 111 7.04 -15.92 -8.22
C ARG A 111 5.88 -15.41 -9.06
N GLU A 112 4.80 -14.98 -8.43
CA GLU A 112 3.72 -14.29 -9.14
C GLU A 112 4.24 -13.03 -9.83
N MET A 113 5.11 -12.26 -9.15
CA MET A 113 5.72 -11.07 -9.71
C MET A 113 6.58 -11.36 -10.95
N GLN A 114 7.31 -12.48 -10.98
CA GLN A 114 8.10 -12.87 -12.15
C GLN A 114 7.24 -13.02 -13.41
N THR A 115 6.02 -13.51 -13.26
CA THR A 115 5.08 -13.66 -14.37
C THR A 115 4.38 -12.35 -14.70
N ARG A 116 3.83 -11.69 -13.67
CA ARG A 116 3.00 -10.50 -13.84
C ARG A 116 3.78 -9.26 -14.28
N PHE A 117 5.01 -9.13 -13.79
CA PHE A 117 5.85 -7.94 -14.00
C PHE A 117 7.16 -8.27 -14.75
N SER A 118 7.12 -9.26 -15.63
CA SER A 118 8.32 -9.75 -16.35
C SER A 118 9.07 -8.65 -17.11
N ASN A 119 8.38 -7.61 -17.56
CA ASN A 119 8.97 -6.51 -18.30
C ASN A 119 9.33 -5.29 -17.42
N ASN A 120 9.17 -5.41 -16.11
CA ASN A 120 9.51 -4.33 -15.20
C ASN A 120 11.03 -4.21 -15.05
N LEU A 121 11.55 -2.97 -15.08
CA LEU A 121 12.98 -2.71 -14.95
C LEU A 121 13.59 -3.20 -13.64
N LYS A 122 12.78 -3.36 -12.60
CA LYS A 122 13.21 -3.81 -11.28
C LYS A 122 13.07 -5.34 -11.08
N ILE A 123 12.72 -6.08 -12.12
CA ILE A 123 12.45 -7.53 -11.99
C ILE A 123 13.67 -8.34 -11.51
N ASP A 124 14.87 -7.88 -11.82
CA ASP A 124 16.09 -8.54 -11.36
C ASP A 124 16.20 -8.56 -9.83
N SER A 125 15.70 -7.53 -9.15
CA SER A 125 15.68 -7.51 -7.68
C SER A 125 14.77 -8.61 -7.11
N VAL A 126 13.67 -8.91 -7.80
CA VAL A 126 12.75 -10.00 -7.45
C VAL A 126 13.44 -11.34 -7.63
N ASN A 127 14.10 -11.54 -8.77
CA ASN A 127 14.86 -12.77 -9.07
C ASN A 127 15.95 -13.02 -8.04
N ASN A 128 16.68 -11.98 -7.67
CA ASN A 128 17.72 -12.05 -6.65
C ASN A 128 17.15 -12.44 -5.28
N LYS A 129 15.99 -11.87 -4.93
CA LYS A 129 15.32 -12.19 -3.66
C LYS A 129 14.85 -13.64 -3.61
N ILE A 130 14.31 -14.15 -4.70
CA ILE A 130 13.93 -15.57 -4.80
C ILE A 130 15.15 -16.46 -4.57
N ASN A 131 16.27 -16.17 -5.24
CA ASN A 131 17.51 -16.93 -5.08
C ASN A 131 18.00 -16.90 -3.62
N GLU A 132 17.97 -15.73 -3.00
CA GLU A 132 18.35 -15.57 -1.59
C GLU A 132 17.47 -16.43 -0.66
N LEU A 133 16.16 -16.44 -0.87
CA LEU A 133 15.22 -17.18 -0.03
C LEU A 133 15.21 -18.70 -0.28
N THR A 134 15.73 -19.15 -1.41
CA THR A 134 15.75 -20.59 -1.79
C THR A 134 17.09 -21.26 -1.54
N GLN A 135 18.06 -20.56 -1.00
CA GLN A 135 19.37 -21.11 -0.63
C GLN A 135 19.35 -21.89 0.67
#